data_c5c04c36c082d89fa49d315031d53588
#
_entry.id   c5c04c36c082d89fa49d315031d53588
#
_cell.length_a   1.000
_cell.length_b   1.000
_cell.length_c   1.000
_cell.angle_alpha   90.00
_cell.angle_beta   90.00
_cell.angle_gamma   90.00
#
_symmetry.space_group_name_H-M   'P 1'
#
loop_
_entity.id
_entity.type
_entity.pdbx_description
1 polymer ?
#
loop_
_entity_poly.entity_id
_entity_poly.type
_entity_poly.pdbx_seq_one_letter_code
_entity_poly.pdbx_strand_id
1 'polypeptide(L)'
;FAEGTFNAAFIPSYTAAKLKNRNTGKKFADNVLSFLLLVLIFIVTLAEIFTPYLVYLIAPGFIVDDVKFNLAVEFTRITFPFLLFVSLSSFFSGILNSNNKFAAAAAAPIILNVVLIISILVSYIQDLNIAKQLSYGVTVAGILQLIFLIYFSFKFYKPSIKFKFKVTDKLKIFFKKLLPSIFSSGVTQINILVGTIIASFQANAVSYLYYADRIYQINLAIAGIAIGTV
;
A
#
# COMPACT_ATOMS: atom_id res chain seq x y z
N PHE A 1 -2.30 -5.52 -2.26
CA PHE A 1 -2.29 -5.07 -3.67
C PHE A 1 -0.91 -4.53 -4.08
N ALA A 2 -0.35 -3.57 -3.36
CA ALA A 2 0.90 -2.92 -3.73
C ALA A 2 2.10 -3.88 -3.75
N GLU A 3 2.21 -4.81 -2.81
CA GLU A 3 3.39 -5.69 -2.72
C GLU A 3 3.36 -6.85 -3.72
N GLY A 4 2.25 -7.57 -3.83
CA GLY A 4 2.18 -8.78 -4.69
C GLY A 4 2.15 -8.45 -6.17
N THR A 5 1.16 -7.67 -6.59
CA THR A 5 0.90 -7.37 -8.01
C THR A 5 2.00 -6.55 -8.65
N PHE A 6 2.48 -5.51 -7.95
CA PHE A 6 3.57 -4.67 -8.45
C PHE A 6 4.87 -5.48 -8.58
N ASN A 7 5.24 -6.22 -7.54
CA ASN A 7 6.48 -6.98 -7.51
C ASN A 7 6.50 -8.15 -8.51
N ALA A 8 5.36 -8.77 -8.81
CA ALA A 8 5.25 -9.78 -9.84
C ALA A 8 5.65 -9.27 -11.24
N ALA A 9 5.35 -8.00 -11.55
CA ALA A 9 5.76 -7.36 -12.81
C ALA A 9 7.15 -6.70 -12.73
N PHE A 10 7.47 -6.07 -11.58
CA PHE A 10 8.68 -5.28 -11.40
C PHE A 10 9.94 -6.13 -11.31
N ILE A 11 9.96 -7.15 -10.45
CA ILE A 11 11.15 -7.97 -10.18
C ILE A 11 11.71 -8.61 -11.46
N PRO A 12 10.92 -9.33 -12.30
CA PRO A 12 11.44 -9.92 -13.53
C PRO A 12 11.94 -8.87 -14.52
N SER A 13 11.23 -7.74 -14.64
CA SER A 13 11.58 -6.67 -15.58
C SER A 13 12.88 -5.96 -15.18
N TYR A 14 13.06 -5.68 -13.89
CA TYR A 14 14.26 -5.08 -13.34
C TYR A 14 15.45 -6.03 -13.43
N THR A 15 15.28 -7.29 -13.08
CA THR A 15 16.34 -8.31 -13.17
C THR A 15 16.80 -8.49 -14.62
N ALA A 16 15.89 -8.61 -15.57
CA ALA A 16 16.24 -8.69 -16.99
C ALA A 16 16.96 -7.41 -17.50
N ALA A 17 16.61 -6.24 -17.00
CA ALA A 17 17.30 -5.00 -17.34
C ALA A 17 18.70 -4.94 -16.72
N LYS A 18 18.87 -5.43 -15.50
CA LYS A 18 20.13 -5.47 -14.74
C LYS A 18 21.11 -6.49 -15.32
N LEU A 19 20.65 -7.65 -15.79
CA LEU A 19 21.48 -8.67 -16.44
C LEU A 19 22.10 -8.17 -17.74
N LYS A 20 21.41 -7.29 -18.51
CA LYS A 20 21.99 -6.68 -19.71
C LYS A 20 23.13 -5.72 -19.38
N ASN A 21 22.93 -4.85 -18.39
CA ASN A 21 23.93 -3.91 -17.87
C ASN A 21 23.38 -3.27 -16.58
N ARG A 22 24.22 -3.16 -15.54
CA ARG A 22 23.89 -2.51 -14.27
C ARG A 22 23.30 -1.10 -14.44
N ASN A 23 23.86 -0.33 -15.39
CA ASN A 23 23.39 1.03 -15.69
C ASN A 23 21.99 1.02 -16.34
N THR A 24 21.70 0.02 -17.18
CA THR A 24 20.39 -0.17 -17.78
C THR A 24 19.33 -0.54 -16.73
N GLY A 25 19.67 -1.40 -15.76
CA GLY A 25 18.82 -1.71 -14.63
C GLY A 25 18.53 -0.47 -13.79
N LYS A 26 19.56 0.32 -13.47
CA LYS A 26 19.38 1.58 -12.73
C LYS A 26 18.44 2.55 -13.48
N LYS A 27 18.66 2.80 -14.77
CA LYS A 27 17.80 3.68 -15.58
C LYS A 27 16.35 3.19 -15.64
N PHE A 28 16.13 1.88 -15.70
CA PHE A 28 14.79 1.30 -15.64
C PHE A 28 14.13 1.57 -14.29
N ALA A 29 14.83 1.30 -13.17
CA ALA A 29 14.33 1.55 -11.83
C ALA A 29 14.05 3.04 -11.58
N ASP A 30 14.95 3.95 -12.01
CA ASP A 30 14.76 5.42 -11.91
C ASP A 30 13.50 5.87 -12.66
N ASN A 31 13.24 5.32 -13.85
CA ASN A 31 12.04 5.65 -14.64
C ASN A 31 10.76 5.12 -13.97
N VAL A 32 10.78 3.88 -13.47
CA VAL A 32 9.63 3.31 -12.75
C VAL A 32 9.35 4.09 -11.47
N LEU A 33 10.38 4.40 -10.68
CA LEU A 33 10.24 5.17 -9.45
C LEU A 33 9.66 6.57 -9.72
N SER A 34 10.21 7.28 -10.72
CA SER A 34 9.77 8.64 -11.08
C SER A 34 8.32 8.66 -11.55
N PHE A 35 7.92 7.67 -12.36
CA PHE A 35 6.53 7.52 -12.80
C PHE A 35 5.61 7.17 -11.65
N LEU A 36 5.99 6.19 -10.82
CA LEU A 36 5.22 5.75 -9.66
C LEU A 36 5.00 6.92 -8.70
N LEU A 37 6.05 7.68 -8.39
CA LEU A 37 5.97 8.84 -7.50
C LEU A 37 5.01 9.91 -8.04
N LEU A 38 5.08 10.22 -9.34
CA LEU A 38 4.20 11.21 -9.96
C LEU A 38 2.73 10.77 -9.90
N VAL A 39 2.46 9.52 -10.28
CA VAL A 39 1.10 8.96 -10.24
C VAL A 39 0.56 8.92 -8.80
N LEU A 40 1.38 8.50 -7.84
CA LEU A 40 0.97 8.43 -6.42
C LEU A 40 0.70 9.81 -5.85
N ILE A 41 1.56 10.81 -6.09
CA ILE A 41 1.32 12.19 -5.65
C ILE A 41 0.02 12.70 -6.25
N PHE A 42 -0.21 12.48 -7.55
CA PHE A 42 -1.43 12.89 -8.22
C PHE A 42 -2.68 12.24 -7.59
N ILE A 43 -2.65 10.91 -7.41
CA ILE A 43 -3.79 10.16 -6.82
C ILE A 43 -4.04 10.60 -5.39
N VAL A 44 -2.99 10.71 -4.55
CA VAL A 44 -3.13 11.11 -3.14
C VAL A 44 -3.65 12.53 -3.04
N THR A 45 -3.12 13.48 -3.82
CA THR A 45 -3.61 14.86 -3.82
C THR A 45 -5.08 14.94 -4.26
N LEU A 46 -5.45 14.19 -5.31
CA LEU A 46 -6.84 14.15 -5.77
C LEU A 46 -7.75 13.56 -4.69
N ALA A 47 -7.32 12.49 -4.04
CA ALA A 47 -8.09 11.84 -2.99
C ALA A 47 -8.24 12.73 -1.75
N GLU A 48 -7.20 13.47 -1.35
CA GLU A 48 -7.26 14.44 -0.24
C GLU A 48 -8.28 15.55 -0.50
N ILE A 49 -8.30 16.08 -1.73
CA ILE A 49 -9.28 17.10 -2.13
C ILE A 49 -10.70 16.54 -2.12
N PHE A 50 -10.88 15.33 -2.65
CA PHE A 50 -12.17 14.70 -2.83
C PHE A 50 -12.53 13.67 -1.75
N THR A 51 -11.87 13.69 -0.59
CA THR A 51 -12.11 12.73 0.50
C THR A 51 -13.58 12.57 0.89
N PRO A 52 -14.40 13.64 1.05
CA PRO A 52 -15.81 13.49 1.40
C PRO A 52 -16.58 12.67 0.35
N TYR A 53 -16.30 12.88 -0.93
CA TYR A 53 -16.93 12.13 -2.01
C TYR A 53 -16.46 10.67 -2.04
N LEU A 54 -15.19 10.41 -1.73
CA LEU A 54 -14.67 9.04 -1.62
C LEU A 54 -15.33 8.29 -0.46
N VAL A 55 -15.47 8.92 0.71
CA VAL A 55 -16.18 8.33 1.86
C VAL A 55 -17.64 8.07 1.52
N TYR A 56 -18.31 9.01 0.85
CA TYR A 56 -19.67 8.82 0.36
C TYR A 56 -19.80 7.63 -0.60
N LEU A 57 -18.86 7.47 -1.52
CA LEU A 57 -18.86 6.36 -2.49
C LEU A 57 -18.66 5.00 -1.82
N ILE A 58 -17.78 4.93 -0.80
CA ILE A 58 -17.38 3.68 -0.14
C ILE A 58 -18.36 3.29 0.97
N ALA A 59 -18.92 4.27 1.66
CA ALA A 59 -19.80 4.08 2.81
C ALA A 59 -20.97 5.08 2.81
N PRO A 60 -21.88 5.02 1.82
CA PRO A 60 -22.99 5.98 1.68
C PRO A 60 -23.92 5.97 2.90
N GLY A 61 -24.08 4.87 3.59
CA GLY A 61 -24.89 4.78 4.80
C GLY A 61 -24.39 5.62 5.99
N PHE A 62 -23.14 6.11 5.94
CA PHE A 62 -22.62 6.98 7.01
C PHE A 62 -23.19 8.40 6.98
N ILE A 63 -23.77 8.84 5.86
CA ILE A 63 -24.39 10.17 5.72
C ILE A 63 -25.58 10.37 6.67
N VAL A 64 -26.24 9.30 7.09
CA VAL A 64 -27.37 9.37 8.03
C VAL A 64 -26.92 9.91 9.41
N ASP A 65 -25.64 9.80 9.74
CA ASP A 65 -25.02 10.27 10.97
C ASP A 65 -23.86 11.21 10.62
N ASP A 66 -24.10 12.53 10.71
CA ASP A 66 -23.13 13.57 10.38
C ASP A 66 -21.83 13.43 11.19
N VAL A 67 -21.90 13.03 12.46
CA VAL A 67 -20.72 12.84 13.31
C VAL A 67 -19.87 11.70 12.79
N LYS A 68 -20.50 10.58 12.48
CA LYS A 68 -19.85 9.39 11.94
C LYS A 68 -19.23 9.67 10.57
N PHE A 69 -19.95 10.37 9.70
CA PHE A 69 -19.44 10.74 8.37
C PHE A 69 -18.22 11.66 8.47
N ASN A 70 -18.28 12.70 9.30
CA ASN A 70 -17.18 13.64 9.47
C ASN A 70 -15.94 12.97 10.08
N LEU A 71 -16.11 12.08 11.05
CA LEU A 71 -15.02 11.27 11.61
C LEU A 71 -14.39 10.35 10.54
N ALA A 72 -15.21 9.71 9.71
CA ALA A 72 -14.71 8.88 8.62
C ALA A 72 -13.91 9.70 7.60
N VAL A 73 -14.36 10.91 7.26
CA VAL A 73 -13.62 11.84 6.39
C VAL A 73 -12.30 12.27 7.04
N GLU A 74 -12.31 12.66 8.32
CA GLU A 74 -11.11 13.08 9.04
C GLU A 74 -10.07 11.95 9.08
N PHE A 75 -10.47 10.74 9.50
CA PHE A 75 -9.55 9.61 9.60
C PHE A 75 -9.05 9.14 8.24
N THR A 76 -9.88 9.21 7.21
CA THR A 76 -9.46 8.89 5.84
C THR A 76 -8.38 9.87 5.37
N ARG A 77 -8.55 11.18 5.58
CA ARG A 77 -7.52 12.17 5.26
C ARG A 77 -6.20 11.92 5.96
N ILE A 78 -6.23 11.59 7.25
CA ILE A 78 -5.01 11.30 8.01
C ILE A 78 -4.31 10.04 7.49
N THR A 79 -5.08 9.01 7.10
CA THR A 79 -4.51 7.71 6.72
C THR A 79 -4.20 7.58 5.23
N PHE A 80 -4.86 8.33 4.35
CA PHE A 80 -4.71 8.18 2.90
C PHE A 80 -3.28 8.39 2.38
N PRO A 81 -2.46 9.32 2.94
CA PRO A 81 -1.05 9.45 2.57
C PRO A 81 -0.23 8.17 2.76
N PHE A 82 -0.66 7.24 3.62
CA PHE A 82 -0.03 5.92 3.78
C PHE A 82 0.06 5.17 2.44
N LEU A 83 -0.91 5.35 1.53
CA LEU A 83 -0.89 4.73 0.20
C LEU A 83 0.38 5.09 -0.58
N LEU A 84 0.83 6.35 -0.52
CA LEU A 84 2.06 6.78 -1.16
C LEU A 84 3.27 6.06 -0.55
N PHE A 85 3.36 6.03 0.77
CA PHE A 85 4.51 5.44 1.46
C PHE A 85 4.60 3.93 1.27
N VAL A 86 3.48 3.19 1.40
CA VAL A 86 3.46 1.73 1.22
C VAL A 86 3.72 1.33 -0.23
N SER A 87 3.25 2.11 -1.20
CA SER A 87 3.52 1.83 -2.62
C SER A 87 4.99 2.07 -2.99
N LEU A 88 5.62 3.11 -2.46
CA LEU A 88 7.05 3.32 -2.59
C LEU A 88 7.86 2.25 -1.84
N SER A 89 7.41 1.84 -0.66
CA SER A 89 7.99 0.72 0.09
C SER A 89 7.98 -0.57 -0.72
N SER A 90 6.90 -0.86 -1.44
CA SER A 90 6.81 -1.99 -2.35
C SER A 90 7.84 -1.93 -3.48
N PHE A 91 8.13 -0.75 -4.03
CA PHE A 91 9.20 -0.58 -5.01
C PHE A 91 10.58 -0.93 -4.43
N PHE A 92 10.93 -0.41 -3.25
CA PHE A 92 12.22 -0.71 -2.61
C PHE A 92 12.32 -2.16 -2.14
N SER A 93 11.22 -2.75 -1.68
CA SER A 93 11.09 -4.18 -1.41
C SER A 93 11.40 -5.01 -2.68
N GLY A 94 10.87 -4.60 -3.83
CA GLY A 94 11.19 -5.22 -5.13
C GLY A 94 12.66 -5.14 -5.51
N ILE A 95 13.33 -4.02 -5.23
CA ILE A 95 14.79 -3.88 -5.40
C ILE A 95 15.54 -4.87 -4.49
N LEU A 96 15.17 -4.98 -3.21
CA LEU A 96 15.78 -5.90 -2.25
C LEU A 96 15.58 -7.36 -2.67
N ASN A 97 14.36 -7.74 -3.00
CA ASN A 97 14.01 -9.10 -3.42
C ASN A 97 14.75 -9.50 -4.70
N SER A 98 14.91 -8.60 -5.67
CA SER A 98 15.71 -8.83 -6.88
C SER A 98 17.20 -8.98 -6.63
N ASN A 99 17.67 -8.66 -5.43
CA ASN A 99 19.04 -8.87 -4.96
C ASN A 99 19.15 -9.96 -3.88
N ASN A 100 18.12 -10.83 -3.75
CA ASN A 100 18.04 -11.92 -2.77
C ASN A 100 18.13 -11.44 -1.31
N LYS A 101 17.64 -10.24 -1.01
CA LYS A 101 17.59 -9.64 0.34
C LYS A 101 16.16 -9.62 0.85
N PHE A 102 15.59 -10.80 1.08
CA PHE A 102 14.18 -10.98 1.46
C PHE A 102 13.88 -10.54 2.89
N ALA A 103 14.84 -10.71 3.81
CA ALA A 103 14.61 -10.46 5.24
C ALA A 103 14.17 -9.03 5.54
N ALA A 104 14.80 -8.01 4.92
CA ALA A 104 14.43 -6.62 5.14
C ALA A 104 13.05 -6.30 4.56
N ALA A 105 12.74 -6.85 3.37
CA ALA A 105 11.42 -6.69 2.78
C ALA A 105 10.32 -7.32 3.65
N ALA A 106 10.55 -8.53 4.17
CA ALA A 106 9.62 -9.23 5.05
C ALA A 106 9.48 -8.57 6.44
N ALA A 107 10.51 -7.85 6.91
CA ALA A 107 10.47 -7.16 8.21
C ALA A 107 9.69 -5.84 8.17
N ALA A 108 9.51 -5.21 7.01
CA ALA A 108 8.86 -3.91 6.92
C ALA A 108 7.43 -3.87 7.53
N PRO A 109 6.54 -4.86 7.34
CA PRO A 109 5.22 -4.86 7.98
C PRO A 109 5.24 -4.90 9.51
N ILE A 110 6.33 -5.38 10.13
CA ILE A 110 6.49 -5.40 11.59
C ILE A 110 6.49 -3.98 12.13
N ILE A 111 7.08 -3.04 11.40
CA ILE A 111 7.13 -1.62 11.78
C ILE A 111 5.72 -1.06 11.95
N LEU A 112 4.78 -1.39 11.05
CA LEU A 112 3.39 -0.96 11.17
C LEU A 112 2.78 -1.44 12.50
N ASN A 113 2.93 -2.72 12.82
CA ASN A 113 2.37 -3.28 14.05
C ASN A 113 2.99 -2.64 15.30
N VAL A 114 4.30 -2.45 15.32
CA VAL A 114 5.00 -1.80 16.44
C VAL A 114 4.52 -0.36 16.63
N VAL A 115 4.41 0.42 15.56
CA VAL A 115 3.94 1.81 15.62
C VAL A 115 2.49 1.87 16.09
N LEU A 116 1.62 0.98 15.64
CA LEU A 116 0.22 0.93 16.08
C LEU A 116 0.12 0.58 17.56
N ILE A 117 0.92 -0.36 18.07
CA ILE A 117 0.99 -0.68 19.50
C ILE A 117 1.44 0.53 20.30
N ILE A 118 2.50 1.22 19.85
CA ILE A 118 2.98 2.44 20.49
C ILE A 118 1.89 3.53 20.48
N SER A 119 1.16 3.71 19.37
CA SER A 119 0.07 4.67 19.25
C SER A 119 -1.05 4.40 20.25
N ILE A 120 -1.40 3.13 20.49
CA ILE A 120 -2.39 2.74 21.49
C ILE A 120 -1.88 3.06 22.90
N LEU A 121 -0.63 2.71 23.21
CA LEU A 121 -0.03 2.98 24.53
C LEU A 121 0.04 4.50 24.82
N VAL A 122 0.46 5.30 23.84
CA VAL A 122 0.49 6.76 23.97
C VAL A 122 -0.92 7.31 24.18
N SER A 123 -1.90 6.82 23.44
CA SER A 123 -3.30 7.22 23.60
C SER A 123 -3.83 6.92 25.00
N TYR A 124 -3.51 5.74 25.53
CA TYR A 124 -3.92 5.32 26.88
C TYR A 124 -3.27 6.18 27.99
N ILE A 125 -1.96 6.46 27.86
CA ILE A 125 -1.21 7.23 28.87
C ILE A 125 -1.62 8.71 28.88
N GLN A 126 -1.95 9.28 27.72
CA GLN A 126 -2.27 10.71 27.57
C GLN A 126 -3.78 10.98 27.49
N ASP A 127 -4.62 9.99 27.68
CA ASP A 127 -6.10 10.10 27.59
C ASP A 127 -6.57 10.72 26.25
N LEU A 128 -5.93 10.29 25.15
CA LEU A 128 -6.24 10.78 23.80
C LEU A 128 -7.24 9.90 23.09
N ASN A 129 -7.87 10.44 22.04
CA ASN A 129 -8.76 9.64 21.19
C ASN A 129 -7.98 8.54 20.44
N ILE A 130 -8.22 7.27 20.80
CA ILE A 130 -7.52 6.09 20.28
C ILE A 130 -7.62 6.01 18.75
N ALA A 131 -8.80 6.25 18.18
CA ALA A 131 -9.02 6.13 16.74
C ALA A 131 -8.21 7.18 15.96
N LYS A 132 -8.16 8.41 16.48
CA LYS A 132 -7.36 9.48 15.90
C LYS A 132 -5.87 9.20 15.99
N GLN A 133 -5.39 8.72 17.17
CA GLN A 133 -3.99 8.34 17.35
C GLN A 133 -3.57 7.17 16.46
N LEU A 134 -4.42 6.17 16.29
CA LEU A 134 -4.18 5.07 15.34
C LEU A 134 -4.09 5.57 13.90
N SER A 135 -4.94 6.52 13.50
CA SER A 135 -4.91 7.10 12.16
C SER A 135 -3.57 7.80 11.87
N TYR A 136 -3.05 8.59 12.82
CA TYR A 136 -1.69 9.14 12.71
C TYR A 136 -0.62 8.05 12.72
N GLY A 137 -0.78 7.03 13.57
CA GLY A 137 0.11 5.89 13.65
C GLY A 137 0.29 5.17 12.32
N VAL A 138 -0.78 4.97 11.56
CA VAL A 138 -0.74 4.38 10.21
C VAL A 138 0.17 5.19 9.29
N THR A 139 -0.02 6.49 9.22
CA THR A 139 0.78 7.36 8.33
C THR A 139 2.24 7.43 8.76
N VAL A 140 2.51 7.55 10.05
CA VAL A 140 3.88 7.52 10.60
C VAL A 140 4.55 6.18 10.31
N ALA A 141 3.83 5.08 10.48
CA ALA A 141 4.35 3.75 10.15
C ALA A 141 4.74 3.62 8.68
N GLY A 142 3.94 4.17 7.77
CA GLY A 142 4.26 4.19 6.33
C GLY A 142 5.56 4.93 6.04
N ILE A 143 5.78 6.08 6.67
CA ILE A 143 7.03 6.85 6.55
C ILE A 143 8.21 6.03 7.06
N LEU A 144 8.09 5.44 8.25
CA LEU A 144 9.15 4.63 8.85
C LEU A 144 9.47 3.38 8.04
N GLN A 145 8.46 2.68 7.50
CA GLN A 145 8.66 1.56 6.58
C GLN A 145 9.44 1.97 5.34
N LEU A 146 9.06 3.10 4.74
CA LEU A 146 9.74 3.61 3.55
C LEU A 146 11.20 3.96 3.85
N ILE A 147 11.47 4.68 4.94
CA ILE A 147 12.84 5.02 5.37
C ILE A 147 13.67 3.76 5.60
N PHE A 148 13.11 2.77 6.31
CA PHE A 148 13.74 1.49 6.57
C PHE A 148 14.14 0.78 5.27
N LEU A 149 13.23 0.65 4.31
CA LEU A 149 13.50 -0.03 3.05
C LEU A 149 14.46 0.75 2.15
N ILE A 150 14.39 2.08 2.13
CA ILE A 150 15.38 2.93 1.45
C ILE A 150 16.77 2.66 2.02
N TYR A 151 16.92 2.66 3.34
CA TYR A 151 18.21 2.43 4.02
C TYR A 151 18.85 1.10 3.58
N PHE A 152 18.09 0.00 3.65
CA PHE A 152 18.61 -1.32 3.26
C PHE A 152 18.84 -1.45 1.75
N SER A 153 18.06 -0.75 0.92
CA SER A 153 18.20 -0.79 -0.54
C SER A 153 19.35 0.07 -1.06
N PHE A 154 19.84 1.04 -0.29
CA PHE A 154 20.83 2.04 -0.73
C PHE A 154 22.15 1.42 -1.22
N LYS A 155 22.51 0.24 -0.70
CA LYS A 155 23.67 -0.53 -1.13
C LYS A 155 23.54 -1.04 -2.58
N PHE A 156 22.33 -1.32 -3.01
CA PHE A 156 22.05 -1.94 -4.32
C PHE A 156 21.56 -0.94 -5.35
N TYR A 157 20.81 0.05 -4.90
CA TYR A 157 20.19 1.05 -5.74
C TYR A 157 20.19 2.42 -5.05
N LYS A 158 20.77 3.42 -5.73
CA LYS A 158 20.72 4.82 -5.33
C LYS A 158 19.75 5.54 -6.26
N PRO A 159 18.58 5.98 -5.77
CA PRO A 159 17.55 6.58 -6.58
C PRO A 159 18.04 7.89 -7.23
N SER A 160 17.66 8.09 -8.50
CA SER A 160 17.83 9.34 -9.20
C SER A 160 16.49 9.73 -9.80
N ILE A 161 15.75 10.60 -9.08
CA ILE A 161 14.43 11.04 -9.51
C ILE A 161 14.60 12.06 -10.62
N LYS A 162 14.02 11.76 -11.79
CA LYS A 162 14.01 12.66 -12.95
C LYS A 162 12.57 12.88 -13.37
N PHE A 163 12.08 14.11 -13.25
CA PHE A 163 10.72 14.47 -13.71
C PHE A 163 10.56 14.37 -15.24
N LYS A 164 11.67 14.27 -16.00
CA LYS A 164 11.66 13.94 -17.43
C LYS A 164 11.89 12.44 -17.63
N PHE A 165 10.83 11.65 -17.55
CA PHE A 165 10.92 10.22 -17.87
C PHE A 165 10.66 10.00 -19.37
N LYS A 166 11.51 9.16 -19.96
CA LYS A 166 11.28 8.66 -21.32
C LYS A 166 10.49 7.36 -21.24
N VAL A 167 9.36 7.32 -21.94
CA VAL A 167 8.62 6.07 -22.10
C VAL A 167 9.44 5.15 -23.01
N THR A 168 10.25 4.30 -22.38
CA THR A 168 11.07 3.31 -23.09
C THR A 168 10.24 2.06 -23.38
N ASP A 169 10.63 1.27 -24.40
CA ASP A 169 9.94 0.02 -24.73
C ASP A 169 9.89 -0.95 -23.53
N LYS A 170 10.93 -0.93 -22.69
CA LYS A 170 10.94 -1.70 -21.42
C LYS A 170 9.86 -1.25 -20.45
N LEU A 171 9.60 0.04 -20.36
CA LEU A 171 8.53 0.59 -19.53
C LEU A 171 7.15 0.21 -20.09
N LYS A 172 6.97 0.23 -21.41
CA LYS A 172 5.74 -0.25 -22.07
C LYS A 172 5.48 -1.73 -21.78
N ILE A 173 6.52 -2.57 -21.89
CA ILE A 173 6.41 -4.01 -21.57
C ILE A 173 6.07 -4.21 -20.08
N PHE A 174 6.66 -3.45 -19.19
CA PHE A 174 6.33 -3.48 -17.77
C PHE A 174 4.85 -3.15 -17.52
N PHE A 175 4.34 -2.06 -18.09
CA PHE A 175 2.92 -1.70 -17.97
C PHE A 175 1.99 -2.73 -18.61
N LYS A 176 2.36 -3.30 -19.75
CA LYS A 176 1.59 -4.37 -20.39
C LYS A 176 1.45 -5.61 -19.51
N LYS A 177 2.45 -5.90 -18.65
CA LYS A 177 2.38 -6.98 -17.66
C LYS A 177 1.63 -6.56 -16.39
N LEU A 178 1.75 -5.32 -15.98
CA LEU A 178 1.13 -4.79 -14.76
C LEU A 178 -0.40 -4.69 -14.91
N LEU A 179 -0.91 -4.24 -16.06
CA LEU A 179 -2.34 -4.04 -16.28
C LEU A 179 -3.19 -5.31 -16.04
N PRO A 180 -2.89 -6.48 -16.63
CA PRO A 180 -3.68 -7.69 -16.36
C PRO A 180 -3.65 -8.09 -14.88
N SER A 181 -2.51 -7.89 -14.21
CA SER A 181 -2.37 -8.20 -12.78
C SER A 181 -3.22 -7.26 -11.91
N ILE A 182 -3.37 -5.99 -12.31
CA ILE A 182 -4.27 -5.04 -11.65
C ILE A 182 -5.72 -5.48 -11.80
N PHE A 183 -6.15 -5.87 -13.00
CA PHE A 183 -7.51 -6.35 -13.23
C PHE A 183 -7.82 -7.61 -12.42
N SER A 184 -6.92 -8.60 -12.43
CA SER A 184 -7.10 -9.84 -11.66
C SER A 184 -7.25 -9.60 -10.15
N SER A 185 -6.42 -8.71 -9.58
CA SER A 185 -6.52 -8.35 -8.17
C SER A 185 -7.70 -7.42 -7.87
N GLY A 186 -8.18 -6.68 -8.88
CA GLY A 186 -9.27 -5.72 -8.76
C GLY A 186 -10.62 -6.37 -8.45
N VAL A 187 -10.88 -7.57 -8.97
CA VAL A 187 -12.14 -8.29 -8.74
C VAL A 187 -12.41 -8.52 -7.26
N THR A 188 -11.41 -8.96 -6.51
CA THR A 188 -11.53 -9.16 -5.05
C THR A 188 -11.80 -7.83 -4.34
N GLN A 189 -11.17 -6.74 -4.78
CA GLN A 189 -11.36 -5.43 -4.18
C GLN A 189 -12.76 -4.85 -4.46
N ILE A 190 -13.32 -5.11 -5.62
CA ILE A 190 -14.70 -4.73 -5.96
C ILE A 190 -15.69 -5.45 -5.02
N ASN A 191 -15.46 -6.74 -4.76
CA ASN A 191 -16.30 -7.51 -3.84
C ASN A 191 -16.26 -6.92 -2.42
N ILE A 192 -15.08 -6.58 -1.90
CA ILE A 192 -14.91 -5.94 -0.59
C ILE A 192 -15.60 -4.56 -0.58
N LEU A 193 -15.47 -3.79 -1.65
CA LEU A 193 -16.10 -2.48 -1.78
C LEU A 193 -17.63 -2.59 -1.73
N VAL A 194 -18.22 -3.48 -2.52
CA VAL A 194 -19.68 -3.72 -2.53
C VAL A 194 -20.16 -4.18 -1.14
N GLY A 195 -19.44 -5.11 -0.50
CA GLY A 195 -19.73 -5.54 0.87
C GLY A 195 -19.70 -4.38 1.86
N THR A 196 -18.72 -3.48 1.76
CA THR A 196 -18.60 -2.30 2.62
C THR A 196 -19.73 -1.31 2.39
N ILE A 197 -20.10 -1.07 1.11
CA ILE A 197 -21.24 -0.20 0.76
C ILE A 197 -22.52 -0.73 1.44
N ILE A 198 -22.83 -2.01 1.28
CA ILE A 198 -24.03 -2.62 1.88
C ILE A 198 -23.96 -2.56 3.42
N ALA A 199 -22.84 -2.92 4.01
CA ALA A 199 -22.64 -2.91 5.46
C ALA A 199 -22.74 -1.49 6.06
N SER A 200 -22.45 -0.44 5.29
CA SER A 200 -22.47 0.95 5.77
C SER A 200 -23.87 1.40 6.25
N PHE A 201 -24.93 0.79 5.73
CA PHE A 201 -26.32 1.10 6.11
C PHE A 201 -26.76 0.47 7.45
N GLN A 202 -25.93 -0.41 8.03
CA GLN A 202 -26.23 -1.06 9.30
C GLN A 202 -25.25 -0.63 10.39
N ALA A 203 -25.74 -0.50 11.61
CA ALA A 203 -24.90 -0.14 12.74
C ALA A 203 -23.82 -1.21 12.99
N ASN A 204 -22.57 -0.77 13.10
CA ASN A 204 -21.39 -1.61 13.35
C ASN A 204 -21.08 -2.69 12.30
N ALA A 205 -21.89 -2.86 11.26
CA ALA A 205 -21.73 -3.96 10.30
C ALA A 205 -20.41 -3.86 9.50
N VAL A 206 -19.91 -2.65 9.20
CA VAL A 206 -18.59 -2.48 8.56
C VAL A 206 -17.48 -3.06 9.43
N SER A 207 -17.52 -2.83 10.75
CA SER A 207 -16.54 -3.38 11.68
C SER A 207 -16.64 -4.90 11.77
N TYR A 208 -17.86 -5.43 11.87
CA TYR A 208 -18.08 -6.88 11.90
C TYR A 208 -17.61 -7.56 10.62
N LEU A 209 -17.89 -6.98 9.46
CA LEU A 209 -17.42 -7.48 8.18
C LEU A 209 -15.89 -7.53 8.14
N TYR A 210 -15.23 -6.46 8.61
CA TYR A 210 -13.77 -6.39 8.67
C TYR A 210 -13.15 -7.47 9.59
N TYR A 211 -13.71 -7.67 10.77
CA TYR A 211 -13.22 -8.71 11.69
C TYR A 211 -13.47 -10.12 11.15
N ALA A 212 -14.62 -10.37 10.55
CA ALA A 212 -14.93 -11.66 9.91
C ALA A 212 -13.94 -11.97 8.76
N ASP A 213 -13.63 -10.96 7.93
CA ASP A 213 -12.64 -11.10 6.86
C ASP A 213 -11.25 -11.42 7.42
N ARG A 214 -10.83 -10.80 8.52
CA ARG A 214 -9.55 -11.11 9.16
C ARG A 214 -9.47 -12.55 9.68
N ILE A 215 -10.52 -13.04 10.31
CA ILE A 215 -10.57 -14.44 10.77
C ILE A 215 -10.52 -15.40 9.58
N TYR A 216 -11.26 -15.10 8.51
CA TYR A 216 -11.24 -15.87 7.27
C TYR A 216 -9.85 -15.91 6.63
N GLN A 217 -9.16 -14.76 6.55
CA GLN A 217 -7.81 -14.67 6.00
C GLN A 217 -6.77 -15.49 6.77
N ILE A 218 -6.88 -15.60 8.08
CA ILE A 218 -5.99 -16.45 8.91
C ILE A 218 -6.10 -17.91 8.45
N ASN A 219 -7.32 -18.42 8.34
CA ASN A 219 -7.56 -19.81 7.93
C ASN A 219 -7.06 -20.06 6.50
N LEU A 220 -7.30 -19.11 5.59
CA LEU A 220 -6.84 -19.19 4.20
C LEU A 220 -5.29 -19.18 4.10
N ALA A 221 -4.63 -18.34 4.91
CA ALA A 221 -3.18 -18.26 4.95
C ALA A 221 -2.56 -19.57 5.45
N ILE A 222 -3.10 -20.17 6.51
CA ILE A 222 -2.63 -21.46 7.04
C ILE A 222 -2.81 -22.56 6.00
N ALA A 223 -4.00 -22.69 5.40
CA ALA A 223 -4.28 -23.68 4.39
C ALA A 223 -3.42 -23.46 3.10
N GLY A 224 -3.27 -22.19 2.67
CA GLY A 224 -2.47 -21.83 1.51
C GLY A 224 -0.99 -22.15 1.68
N ILE A 225 -0.42 -21.92 2.87
CA ILE A 225 0.96 -22.30 3.19
C ILE A 225 1.11 -23.82 3.24
N ALA A 226 0.17 -24.52 3.88
CA ALA A 226 0.22 -25.98 3.98
C ALA A 226 0.16 -26.68 2.61
N ILE A 227 -0.66 -26.17 1.68
CA ILE A 227 -0.81 -26.75 0.33
C ILE A 227 0.30 -26.27 -0.61
N GLY A 228 0.74 -25.01 -0.49
CA GLY A 228 1.74 -24.42 -1.38
C GLY A 228 3.19 -24.87 -1.11
N THR A 229 3.44 -25.57 -0.01
CA THR A 229 4.76 -26.12 0.36
C THR A 229 4.93 -27.61 0.04
N VAL A 230 3.90 -28.27 -0.48
CA VAL A 230 3.92 -29.64 -1.01
C VAL A 230 4.02 -29.60 -2.53
#